data_c8566dacc4ba32a2798705a59c944758
#
_entry.id   c8566dacc4ba32a2798705a59c944758
#
_cell.length_a   1.000
_cell.length_b   1.000
_cell.length_c   1.000
_cell.angle_alpha   90.00
_cell.angle_beta   90.00
_cell.angle_gamma   90.00
#
_symmetry.space_group_name_H-M   'P 1'
#
loop_
_entity.id
_entity.type
_entity.pdbx_description
1 polymer ?
#
loop_
_entity_poly.entity_id
_entity_poly.type
_entity_poly.pdbx_seq_one_letter_code
_entity_poly.pdbx_strand_id
1 'polypeptide(L)'
;MVSLSRSIVALSIIGMAAGNVSAAATDLMVADFDSGHKPNNLGGDFGCWIKDPGDPMQGCLESFDRGAKGNALRIIYSVDSDKPAFGGLWMRLQSLDAAKFDTLALRVKGDAGMGYTKVFKVELKDAMDVSSHYYVRGVTDQWQDIAIPLKDFEGMANPRKLKELVLVIEDTTATAKRGVIYIDDVRFTKTGS
;
A
#
# COMPACT_ATOMS: atom_id res chain seq x y z
N MET A 1 71.41 41.20 -28.78
CA MET A 1 69.92 41.00 -28.96
C MET A 1 69.48 39.94 -28.01
N VAL A 2 68.82 40.35 -26.97
CA VAL A 2 68.31 39.44 -25.88
C VAL A 2 66.81 39.25 -26.09
N SER A 3 66.42 37.99 -26.38
CA SER A 3 65.00 37.63 -26.53
C SER A 3 64.41 37.29 -25.17
N LEU A 4 63.40 38.05 -24.73
CA LEU A 4 62.59 37.75 -23.55
C LEU A 4 61.45 36.78 -23.94
N SER A 5 61.51 35.59 -23.39
CA SER A 5 60.42 34.60 -23.45
C SER A 5 59.41 34.94 -22.31
N ARG A 6 58.15 35.19 -22.68
CA ARG A 6 57.05 35.37 -21.73
C ARG A 6 56.37 34.02 -21.48
N SER A 7 56.52 33.53 -20.27
CA SER A 7 55.75 32.36 -19.79
C SER A 7 54.32 32.75 -19.42
N ILE A 8 53.35 32.17 -20.10
CA ILE A 8 51.92 32.29 -19.76
C ILE A 8 51.58 31.19 -18.75
N VAL A 9 51.28 31.57 -17.55
CA VAL A 9 50.72 30.64 -16.51
C VAL A 9 49.23 30.53 -16.75
N ALA A 10 48.81 29.33 -17.20
CA ALA A 10 47.38 29.02 -17.30
C ALA A 10 46.83 28.62 -15.91
N LEU A 11 45.91 29.43 -15.37
CA LEU A 11 45.19 29.13 -14.15
C LEU A 11 44.01 28.19 -14.46
N SER A 12 44.14 26.93 -14.10
CA SER A 12 43.06 25.94 -14.24
C SER A 12 42.06 26.11 -13.10
N ILE A 13 40.86 26.60 -13.40
CA ILE A 13 39.73 26.64 -12.49
C ILE A 13 39.11 25.25 -12.44
N ILE A 14 39.33 24.50 -11.36
CA ILE A 14 38.63 23.24 -11.08
C ILE A 14 37.21 23.59 -10.63
N GLY A 15 36.24 23.47 -11.53
CA GLY A 15 34.84 23.57 -11.19
C GLY A 15 34.42 22.37 -10.35
N MET A 16 34.13 22.57 -9.06
CA MET A 16 33.42 21.59 -8.23
C MET A 16 31.98 21.49 -8.73
N ALA A 17 31.64 20.42 -9.42
CA ALA A 17 30.26 20.08 -9.66
C ALA A 17 29.63 19.65 -8.31
N ALA A 18 28.75 20.48 -7.78
CA ALA A 18 27.88 20.10 -6.68
C ALA A 18 26.92 19.01 -7.18
N GLY A 19 27.24 17.76 -6.89
CA GLY A 19 26.32 16.66 -7.14
C GLY A 19 25.10 16.82 -6.25
N ASN A 20 23.94 17.03 -6.84
CA ASN A 20 22.67 16.91 -6.13
C ASN A 20 22.55 15.47 -5.65
N VAL A 21 22.81 15.23 -4.36
CA VAL A 21 22.46 13.99 -3.70
C VAL A 21 20.94 14.03 -3.55
N SER A 22 20.23 13.44 -4.51
CA SER A 22 18.81 13.14 -4.34
C SER A 22 18.70 12.21 -3.14
N ALA A 23 18.02 12.65 -2.08
CA ALA A 23 17.72 11.80 -0.95
C ALA A 23 16.92 10.59 -1.49
N ALA A 24 17.49 9.39 -1.35
CA ALA A 24 16.79 8.18 -1.74
C ALA A 24 15.46 8.11 -0.99
N ALA A 25 14.37 7.88 -1.71
CA ALA A 25 13.07 7.62 -1.10
C ALA A 25 13.23 6.48 -0.10
N THR A 26 12.76 6.67 1.12
CA THR A 26 12.81 5.62 2.14
C THR A 26 11.52 4.83 2.03
N ASP A 27 11.61 3.60 1.54
CA ASP A 27 10.48 2.69 1.43
C ASP A 27 10.57 1.62 2.52
N LEU A 28 9.42 1.27 3.10
CA LEU A 28 9.27 0.12 3.99
C LEU A 28 8.21 -0.82 3.41
N MET A 29 8.65 -1.94 2.86
CA MET A 29 7.76 -2.98 2.38
C MET A 29 7.04 -3.64 3.55
N VAL A 30 5.71 -3.66 3.49
CA VAL A 30 4.84 -4.37 4.44
C VAL A 30 4.52 -5.76 3.90
N ALA A 31 4.13 -5.86 2.63
CA ALA A 31 3.84 -7.13 1.97
C ALA A 31 3.99 -7.01 0.46
N ASP A 32 4.93 -7.75 -0.12
CA ASP A 32 5.10 -7.97 -1.56
C ASP A 32 4.47 -9.29 -2.04
N PHE A 33 4.04 -10.14 -1.12
CA PHE A 33 3.44 -11.45 -1.34
C PHE A 33 4.27 -12.42 -2.21
N ASP A 34 5.46 -12.05 -2.63
CA ASP A 34 6.30 -12.81 -3.56
C ASP A 34 6.69 -14.20 -3.04
N SER A 35 6.78 -14.35 -1.71
CA SER A 35 7.05 -15.64 -1.07
C SER A 35 5.96 -16.69 -1.32
N GLY A 36 4.72 -16.29 -1.65
CA GLY A 36 3.57 -17.17 -1.79
C GLY A 36 3.10 -17.81 -0.47
N HIS A 37 3.51 -17.29 0.68
CA HIS A 37 3.11 -17.77 2.00
C HIS A 37 3.16 -16.66 3.06
N LYS A 38 2.55 -16.90 4.22
CA LYS A 38 2.67 -16.06 5.42
C LYS A 38 4.00 -16.31 6.14
N PRO A 39 4.50 -15.34 6.91
CA PRO A 39 3.96 -14.03 7.22
C PRO A 39 4.25 -12.97 6.14
N ASN A 40 3.81 -11.70 6.37
CA ASN A 40 4.20 -10.54 5.55
C ASN A 40 5.68 -10.16 5.78
N ASN A 41 6.20 -9.15 5.05
CA ASN A 41 7.61 -8.75 5.12
C ASN A 41 8.02 -8.16 6.48
N LEU A 42 7.06 -7.77 7.34
CA LEU A 42 7.30 -7.34 8.72
C LEU A 42 7.24 -8.51 9.73
N GLY A 43 7.00 -9.74 9.29
CA GLY A 43 6.78 -10.90 10.14
C GLY A 43 5.38 -10.96 10.76
N GLY A 44 4.45 -10.12 10.31
CA GLY A 44 3.07 -10.09 10.77
C GLY A 44 2.16 -11.05 10.00
N ASP A 45 1.20 -11.64 10.68
CA ASP A 45 0.18 -12.45 10.04
C ASP A 45 -0.86 -11.56 9.32
N PHE A 46 -1.60 -12.15 8.40
CA PHE A 46 -2.71 -11.51 7.67
C PHE A 46 -3.75 -12.54 7.28
N GLY A 47 -4.96 -12.10 6.98
CA GLY A 47 -6.02 -13.02 6.56
C GLY A 47 -7.33 -12.32 6.25
N CYS A 48 -8.20 -13.07 5.63
CA CYS A 48 -9.57 -12.66 5.36
C CYS A 48 -10.42 -12.67 6.63
N TRP A 49 -11.43 -11.81 6.64
CA TRP A 49 -12.45 -11.73 7.68
C TRP A 49 -13.77 -11.24 7.12
N ILE A 50 -14.87 -11.53 7.80
CA ILE A 50 -16.23 -11.06 7.49
C ILE A 50 -16.93 -10.64 8.78
N LYS A 51 -17.93 -9.78 8.64
CA LYS A 51 -18.73 -9.29 9.79
C LYS A 51 -19.49 -10.39 10.51
N ASP A 52 -20.18 -11.23 9.77
CA ASP A 52 -21.04 -12.28 10.31
C ASP A 52 -20.67 -13.66 9.71
N PRO A 53 -19.82 -14.44 10.40
CA PRO A 53 -19.48 -15.79 9.96
C PRO A 53 -20.66 -16.77 9.90
N GLY A 54 -21.77 -16.45 10.56
CA GLY A 54 -23.01 -17.24 10.50
C GLY A 54 -23.89 -16.93 9.29
N ASP A 55 -23.57 -15.89 8.52
CA ASP A 55 -24.31 -15.52 7.32
C ASP A 55 -23.67 -16.15 6.06
N PRO A 56 -24.30 -17.14 5.41
CA PRO A 56 -23.73 -17.82 4.25
C PRO A 56 -23.61 -16.94 3.00
N MET A 57 -24.21 -15.74 3.03
CA MET A 57 -24.12 -14.78 1.93
C MET A 57 -22.88 -13.88 2.04
N GLN A 58 -22.24 -13.83 3.22
CA GLN A 58 -20.99 -13.14 3.44
C GLN A 58 -19.82 -14.10 3.26
N GLY A 59 -18.75 -13.63 2.63
CA GLY A 59 -17.56 -14.45 2.41
C GLY A 59 -16.32 -13.63 2.13
N CYS A 60 -15.20 -14.13 2.60
CA CYS A 60 -13.88 -13.66 2.21
C CYS A 60 -12.89 -14.82 2.24
N LEU A 61 -12.12 -14.96 1.14
CA LEU A 61 -11.06 -15.95 1.02
C LEU A 61 -9.84 -15.30 0.38
N GLU A 62 -8.67 -15.53 0.98
CA GLU A 62 -7.40 -15.14 0.37
C GLU A 62 -6.68 -16.35 -0.23
N SER A 63 -5.95 -16.09 -1.30
CA SER A 63 -5.01 -17.02 -1.92
C SER A 63 -3.90 -16.27 -2.60
N PHE A 64 -2.76 -16.92 -2.81
CA PHE A 64 -1.71 -16.35 -3.64
C PHE A 64 -1.98 -16.70 -5.11
N ASP A 65 -1.76 -15.72 -5.98
CA ASP A 65 -1.92 -15.86 -7.42
C ASP A 65 -0.83 -15.05 -8.13
N ARG A 66 -0.74 -15.15 -9.45
CA ARG A 66 0.26 -14.42 -10.22
C ARG A 66 0.01 -12.91 -10.16
N GLY A 67 0.99 -12.17 -9.66
CA GLY A 67 1.04 -10.72 -9.63
C GLY A 67 1.44 -10.09 -10.97
N ALA A 68 1.65 -8.78 -10.97
CA ALA A 68 2.30 -8.10 -12.10
C ALA A 68 3.78 -8.52 -12.21
N LYS A 69 4.40 -8.77 -11.06
CA LYS A 69 5.72 -9.35 -10.89
C LYS A 69 5.62 -10.27 -9.67
N GLY A 70 6.15 -11.49 -9.77
CA GLY A 70 6.04 -12.45 -8.67
C GLY A 70 4.61 -12.90 -8.36
N ASN A 71 4.27 -12.99 -7.09
CA ASN A 71 2.93 -13.30 -6.61
C ASN A 71 2.22 -12.03 -6.09
N ALA A 72 0.91 -12.09 -6.05
CA ALA A 72 0.01 -11.12 -5.42
C ALA A 72 -1.00 -11.84 -4.54
N LEU A 73 -1.64 -11.12 -3.64
CA LEU A 73 -2.74 -11.65 -2.84
C LEU A 73 -4.06 -11.48 -3.59
N ARG A 74 -4.72 -12.59 -3.88
CA ARG A 74 -6.05 -12.66 -4.47
C ARG A 74 -7.08 -12.75 -3.36
N ILE A 75 -8.05 -11.84 -3.36
CA ILE A 75 -9.13 -11.75 -2.37
C ILE A 75 -10.46 -11.97 -3.08
N ILE A 76 -11.12 -13.08 -2.78
CA ILE A 76 -12.49 -13.38 -3.20
C ILE A 76 -13.41 -12.89 -2.09
N TYR A 77 -14.39 -12.08 -2.40
CA TYR A 77 -15.30 -11.52 -1.40
C TYR A 77 -16.77 -11.63 -1.81
N SER A 78 -17.63 -11.68 -0.80
CA SER A 78 -19.08 -11.49 -0.92
C SER A 78 -19.59 -10.65 0.25
N VAL A 79 -20.21 -9.52 -0.07
CA VAL A 79 -20.97 -8.68 0.85
C VAL A 79 -22.41 -8.52 0.36
N ASP A 80 -22.89 -9.52 -0.40
CA ASP A 80 -24.21 -9.55 -1.01
C ASP A 80 -25.21 -10.27 -0.06
N SER A 81 -25.59 -9.57 0.97
CA SER A 81 -26.48 -10.04 2.04
C SER A 81 -27.64 -9.08 2.22
N ASP A 82 -28.78 -9.60 2.71
CA ASP A 82 -29.92 -8.80 3.16
C ASP A 82 -29.67 -8.10 4.51
N LYS A 83 -28.60 -8.51 5.20
CA LYS A 83 -28.13 -7.88 6.45
C LYS A 83 -26.94 -6.97 6.14
N PRO A 84 -26.62 -5.99 7.03
CA PRO A 84 -25.39 -5.22 6.87
C PRO A 84 -24.16 -6.11 6.77
N ALA A 85 -23.44 -6.03 5.68
CA ALA A 85 -22.34 -6.92 5.34
C ALA A 85 -21.06 -6.13 5.01
N PHE A 86 -19.96 -6.56 5.60
CA PHE A 86 -18.63 -6.08 5.24
C PHE A 86 -17.57 -7.11 5.62
N GLY A 87 -16.46 -7.06 4.95
CA GLY A 87 -15.32 -7.96 5.17
C GLY A 87 -14.14 -7.55 4.32
N GLY A 88 -13.10 -8.33 4.36
CA GLY A 88 -11.90 -8.04 3.58
C GLY A 88 -10.65 -8.65 4.17
N LEU A 89 -9.54 -7.93 4.13
CA LEU A 89 -8.22 -8.38 4.57
C LEU A 89 -7.76 -7.58 5.78
N TRP A 90 -7.30 -8.24 6.82
CA TRP A 90 -6.51 -7.63 7.89
C TRP A 90 -5.04 -8.02 7.76
N MET A 91 -4.14 -7.17 8.20
CA MET A 91 -2.68 -7.39 8.15
C MET A 91 -1.99 -6.76 9.35
N ARG A 92 -1.22 -7.55 10.11
CA ARG A 92 -0.48 -7.06 11.27
C ARG A 92 0.73 -6.23 10.86
N LEU A 93 0.88 -5.06 11.48
CA LEU A 93 1.97 -4.11 11.24
C LEU A 93 3.05 -4.13 12.33
N GLN A 94 2.95 -5.02 13.31
CA GLN A 94 3.97 -5.24 14.35
C GLN A 94 4.35 -3.98 15.14
N SER A 95 3.36 -3.14 15.49
CA SER A 95 3.55 -1.86 16.18
C SER A 95 4.44 -0.87 15.43
N LEU A 96 4.28 -0.82 14.11
CA LEU A 96 5.05 0.01 13.20
C LEU A 96 5.01 1.49 13.60
N ASP A 97 6.17 2.15 13.68
CA ASP A 97 6.27 3.63 13.65
C ASP A 97 6.30 4.11 12.19
N ALA A 98 5.13 4.55 11.73
CA ALA A 98 4.95 5.12 10.39
C ALA A 98 5.14 6.65 10.34
N ALA A 99 5.46 7.32 11.46
CA ALA A 99 5.56 8.79 11.52
C ALA A 99 6.70 9.37 10.65
N LYS A 100 7.64 8.55 10.23
CA LYS A 100 8.73 8.93 9.32
C LYS A 100 8.36 8.86 7.84
N PHE A 101 7.20 8.30 7.51
CA PHE A 101 6.65 8.19 6.15
C PHE A 101 5.55 9.24 5.95
N ASP A 102 5.20 9.50 4.72
CA ASP A 102 4.11 10.41 4.34
C ASP A 102 3.02 9.74 3.49
N THR A 103 3.27 8.55 3.00
CA THR A 103 2.38 7.87 2.06
C THR A 103 2.28 6.37 2.36
N LEU A 104 1.08 5.82 2.31
CA LEU A 104 0.82 4.40 2.15
C LEU A 104 0.61 4.12 0.66
N ALA A 105 1.41 3.23 0.09
CA ALA A 105 1.30 2.83 -1.30
C ALA A 105 0.94 1.34 -1.40
N LEU A 106 0.16 0.99 -2.40
CA LEU A 106 -0.16 -0.41 -2.75
C LEU A 106 -0.50 -0.51 -4.23
N ARG A 107 -0.45 -1.72 -4.76
CA ARG A 107 -0.95 -2.02 -6.09
C ARG A 107 -2.28 -2.77 -5.97
N VAL A 108 -3.20 -2.48 -6.86
CA VAL A 108 -4.52 -3.12 -6.90
C VAL A 108 -4.95 -3.39 -8.33
N LYS A 109 -5.71 -4.48 -8.50
CA LYS A 109 -6.38 -4.86 -9.74
C LYS A 109 -7.69 -5.57 -9.43
N GLY A 110 -8.73 -5.32 -10.21
CA GLY A 110 -9.97 -6.10 -10.21
C GLY A 110 -9.89 -7.26 -11.19
N ASP A 111 -10.72 -8.27 -10.99
CA ASP A 111 -10.88 -9.39 -11.91
C ASP A 111 -12.08 -9.16 -12.84
N ALA A 112 -11.82 -8.91 -14.13
CA ALA A 112 -12.87 -8.63 -15.11
C ALA A 112 -13.83 -9.83 -15.32
N GLY A 113 -13.34 -11.07 -15.16
CA GLY A 113 -14.13 -12.28 -15.36
C GLY A 113 -15.05 -12.62 -14.19
N MET A 114 -14.60 -12.31 -12.96
CA MET A 114 -15.33 -12.60 -11.72
C MET A 114 -16.12 -11.39 -11.20
N GLY A 115 -15.93 -10.21 -11.81
CA GLY A 115 -16.43 -8.95 -11.29
C GLY A 115 -15.57 -8.42 -10.13
N TYR A 116 -15.68 -7.12 -9.84
CA TYR A 116 -14.95 -6.48 -8.75
C TYR A 116 -15.60 -5.16 -8.33
N THR A 117 -15.38 -4.78 -7.08
CA THR A 117 -15.76 -3.44 -6.61
C THR A 117 -14.75 -2.39 -7.08
N LYS A 118 -15.25 -1.21 -7.47
CA LYS A 118 -14.42 -0.05 -7.81
C LYS A 118 -14.07 0.79 -6.57
N VAL A 119 -14.58 0.42 -5.40
CA VAL A 119 -14.39 1.15 -4.14
C VAL A 119 -14.13 0.16 -3.01
N PHE A 120 -13.12 0.43 -2.21
CA PHE A 120 -12.89 -0.22 -0.93
C PHE A 120 -12.27 0.77 0.06
N LYS A 121 -12.42 0.50 1.35
CA LYS A 121 -11.87 1.30 2.42
C LYS A 121 -10.54 0.70 2.88
N VAL A 122 -9.56 1.55 3.16
CA VAL A 122 -8.31 1.20 3.85
C VAL A 122 -8.38 1.80 5.25
N GLU A 123 -8.11 0.99 6.26
CA GLU A 123 -8.03 1.43 7.65
C GLU A 123 -6.61 1.19 8.20
N LEU A 124 -6.14 2.14 8.98
CA LEU A 124 -4.95 2.00 9.82
C LEU A 124 -5.41 2.03 11.27
N LYS A 125 -5.11 0.99 12.04
CA LYS A 125 -5.44 0.89 13.47
C LYS A 125 -4.19 0.97 14.32
N ASP A 126 -4.24 1.77 15.36
CA ASP A 126 -3.15 1.85 16.33
C ASP A 126 -3.27 0.81 17.46
N ALA A 127 -2.32 0.84 18.39
CA ALA A 127 -2.26 -0.07 19.53
C ALA A 127 -3.45 0.07 20.50
N MET A 128 -4.20 1.17 20.42
CA MET A 128 -5.39 1.44 21.24
C MET A 128 -6.70 1.13 20.52
N ASP A 129 -6.62 0.47 19.34
CA ASP A 129 -7.77 0.21 18.46
C ASP A 129 -8.43 1.46 17.86
N VAL A 130 -7.78 2.61 17.95
CA VAL A 130 -8.24 3.82 17.26
C VAL A 130 -7.93 3.67 15.76
N SER A 131 -8.93 3.92 14.92
CA SER A 131 -8.82 3.79 13.48
C SER A 131 -8.74 5.14 12.77
N SER A 132 -7.95 5.18 11.70
CA SER A 132 -8.06 6.17 10.63
C SER A 132 -8.37 5.46 9.32
N HIS A 133 -9.12 6.09 8.42
CA HIS A 133 -9.55 5.42 7.18
C HIS A 133 -9.45 6.32 5.95
N TYR A 134 -9.36 5.67 4.79
CA TYR A 134 -9.39 6.29 3.47
C TYR A 134 -10.14 5.40 2.48
N TYR A 135 -10.96 6.00 1.60
CA TYR A 135 -11.65 5.27 0.53
C TYR A 135 -10.86 5.31 -0.77
N VAL A 136 -10.32 4.18 -1.19
CA VAL A 136 -9.78 3.98 -2.53
C VAL A 136 -10.94 3.88 -3.50
N ARG A 137 -10.88 4.63 -4.61
CA ARG A 137 -11.92 4.69 -5.65
C ARG A 137 -11.30 4.50 -7.03
N GLY A 138 -12.10 4.04 -7.99
CA GLY A 138 -11.68 3.92 -9.38
C GLY A 138 -10.82 2.69 -9.67
N VAL A 139 -10.96 1.62 -8.90
CA VAL A 139 -10.30 0.34 -9.23
C VAL A 139 -10.72 -0.12 -10.61
N THR A 140 -9.75 -0.58 -11.41
CA THR A 140 -9.94 -1.14 -12.75
C THR A 140 -9.46 -2.58 -12.83
N ASP A 141 -9.65 -3.23 -13.96
CA ASP A 141 -9.14 -4.57 -14.27
C ASP A 141 -7.66 -4.62 -14.67
N GLN A 142 -6.99 -3.45 -14.64
CA GLN A 142 -5.56 -3.33 -14.84
C GLN A 142 -4.84 -3.04 -13.52
N TRP A 143 -3.58 -3.47 -13.40
CA TRP A 143 -2.77 -3.12 -12.25
C TRP A 143 -2.59 -1.59 -12.15
N GLN A 144 -2.92 -1.05 -10.98
CA GLN A 144 -2.83 0.37 -10.65
C GLN A 144 -1.95 0.56 -9.41
N ASP A 145 -1.09 1.55 -9.45
CA ASP A 145 -0.38 2.04 -8.28
C ASP A 145 -1.27 3.06 -7.56
N ILE A 146 -1.62 2.76 -6.32
CA ILE A 146 -2.39 3.64 -5.44
C ILE A 146 -1.42 4.23 -4.42
N ALA A 147 -1.39 5.55 -4.32
CA ALA A 147 -0.63 6.27 -3.31
C ALA A 147 -1.60 7.10 -2.46
N ILE A 148 -1.64 6.84 -1.16
CA ILE A 148 -2.54 7.49 -0.21
C ILE A 148 -1.68 8.32 0.75
N PRO A 149 -1.69 9.66 0.67
CA PRO A 149 -1.01 10.49 1.65
C PRO A 149 -1.55 10.19 3.06
N LEU A 150 -0.67 9.96 4.04
CA LEU A 150 -1.10 9.62 5.40
C LEU A 150 -1.94 10.73 6.05
N LYS A 151 -1.73 11.99 5.63
CA LYS A 151 -2.54 13.15 6.06
C LYS A 151 -3.98 13.12 5.57
N ASP A 152 -4.30 12.33 4.52
CA ASP A 152 -5.63 12.24 3.93
C ASP A 152 -6.48 11.12 4.58
N PHE A 153 -5.90 10.38 5.52
CA PHE A 153 -6.67 9.45 6.33
C PHE A 153 -7.53 10.22 7.35
N GLU A 154 -8.82 9.97 7.32
CA GLU A 154 -9.77 10.50 8.30
C GLU A 154 -9.73 9.67 9.58
N GLY A 155 -9.63 10.31 10.76
CA GLY A 155 -9.57 9.66 12.06
C GLY A 155 -8.34 10.06 12.85
N MET A 156 -8.09 9.34 13.96
CA MET A 156 -7.09 9.74 14.96
C MET A 156 -6.14 8.63 15.39
N ALA A 157 -5.92 7.60 14.55
CA ALA A 157 -4.93 6.57 14.84
C ALA A 157 -3.54 7.18 15.03
N ASN A 158 -2.82 6.71 16.05
CA ASN A 158 -1.45 7.16 16.30
C ASN A 158 -0.48 6.51 15.29
N PRO A 159 0.11 7.26 14.36
CA PRO A 159 0.98 6.69 13.33
C PRO A 159 2.28 6.08 13.87
N ARG A 160 2.64 6.38 15.13
CA ARG A 160 3.84 5.82 15.77
C ARG A 160 3.66 4.41 16.34
N LYS A 161 2.43 3.90 16.36
CA LYS A 161 2.10 2.59 16.96
C LYS A 161 1.02 1.87 16.16
N LEU A 162 1.20 1.80 14.84
CA LEU A 162 0.25 1.10 13.99
C LEU A 162 0.36 -0.42 14.21
N LYS A 163 -0.74 -1.04 14.62
CA LYS A 163 -0.81 -2.48 14.82
C LYS A 163 -1.36 -3.25 13.64
N GLU A 164 -2.26 -2.60 12.86
CA GLU A 164 -3.01 -3.30 11.81
C GLU A 164 -3.35 -2.37 10.64
N LEU A 165 -3.23 -2.89 9.44
CA LEU A 165 -3.82 -2.37 8.22
C LEU A 165 -4.99 -3.26 7.84
N VAL A 166 -6.15 -2.67 7.49
CA VAL A 166 -7.34 -3.41 7.08
C VAL A 166 -7.85 -2.88 5.75
N LEU A 167 -8.12 -3.77 4.81
CA LEU A 167 -8.90 -3.48 3.62
C LEU A 167 -10.33 -3.93 3.88
N VAL A 168 -11.30 -3.04 3.69
CA VAL A 168 -12.71 -3.33 3.97
C VAL A 168 -13.53 -3.09 2.71
N ILE A 169 -14.29 -4.09 2.33
CA ILE A 169 -15.33 -4.00 1.30
C ILE A 169 -16.66 -3.99 2.05
N GLU A 170 -17.48 -2.96 1.82
CA GLU A 170 -18.74 -2.73 2.52
C GLU A 170 -19.90 -2.81 1.53
N ASP A 171 -20.99 -3.45 1.91
CA ASP A 171 -22.20 -3.59 1.09
C ASP A 171 -22.79 -2.24 0.64
N THR A 172 -22.59 -1.20 1.46
CA THR A 172 -23.10 0.15 1.22
C THR A 172 -22.31 0.93 0.15
N THR A 173 -21.04 0.57 -0.06
CA THR A 173 -20.14 1.31 -0.98
C THR A 173 -19.65 0.47 -2.16
N ALA A 174 -19.70 -0.86 -2.05
CA ALA A 174 -19.24 -1.77 -3.08
C ALA A 174 -20.07 -1.61 -4.37
N THR A 175 -19.39 -1.36 -5.49
CA THR A 175 -20.04 -1.27 -6.82
C THR A 175 -20.39 -2.63 -7.41
N ALA A 176 -19.74 -3.69 -6.93
CA ALA A 176 -20.12 -5.08 -7.10
C ALA A 176 -20.02 -5.74 -5.73
N LYS A 177 -21.12 -6.36 -5.27
CA LYS A 177 -21.21 -6.96 -3.93
C LYS A 177 -20.50 -8.30 -3.82
N ARG A 178 -20.15 -8.92 -4.95
CA ARG A 178 -19.35 -10.14 -5.06
C ARG A 178 -18.27 -9.92 -6.10
N GLY A 179 -17.12 -10.53 -5.90
CA GLY A 179 -16.04 -10.41 -6.88
C GLY A 179 -14.67 -10.76 -6.34
N VAL A 180 -13.67 -10.34 -7.11
CA VAL A 180 -12.26 -10.58 -6.81
C VAL A 180 -11.47 -9.30 -7.00
N ILE A 181 -10.63 -8.99 -6.03
CA ILE A 181 -9.57 -7.98 -6.16
C ILE A 181 -8.22 -8.62 -5.86
N TYR A 182 -7.17 -8.07 -6.44
CA TYR A 182 -5.79 -8.44 -6.19
C TYR A 182 -5.08 -7.27 -5.54
N ILE A 183 -4.28 -7.55 -4.54
CA ILE A 183 -3.46 -6.58 -3.81
C ILE A 183 -2.01 -7.03 -3.89
N ASP A 184 -1.11 -6.05 -4.06
CA ASP A 184 0.32 -6.29 -4.16
C ASP A 184 1.12 -5.08 -3.66
N ASP A 185 2.41 -5.26 -3.39
CA ASP A 185 3.38 -4.21 -3.09
C ASP A 185 2.93 -3.20 -2.02
N VAL A 186 2.31 -3.67 -0.93
CA VAL A 186 1.88 -2.81 0.18
C VAL A 186 3.11 -2.27 0.91
N ARG A 187 3.28 -0.94 0.95
CA ARG A 187 4.46 -0.30 1.54
C ARG A 187 4.16 1.10 2.07
N PHE A 188 4.94 1.52 3.04
CA PHE A 188 5.01 2.92 3.43
C PHE A 188 6.20 3.58 2.73
N THR A 189 5.98 4.78 2.19
CA THR A 189 7.01 5.53 1.48
C THR A 189 7.16 6.93 2.04
N LYS A 190 8.35 7.50 1.89
CA LYS A 190 8.59 8.92 2.10
C LYS A 190 8.99 9.54 0.77
N THR A 191 8.15 10.43 0.26
CA THR A 191 8.48 11.22 -0.93
C THR A 191 9.66 12.13 -0.58
N GLY A 192 10.74 12.06 -1.36
CA GLY A 192 11.88 12.95 -1.15
C GLY A 192 11.43 14.40 -1.29
N SER A 193 11.71 15.21 -0.28
CA SER A 193 11.56 16.68 -0.31
C SER A 193 12.71 17.34 -1.05
#